data_d9efea67ba911f46bb0c7ab341968ea8
#
_entry.id   d9efea67ba911f46bb0c7ab341968ea8
#
_cell.length_a   1.000
_cell.length_b   1.000
_cell.length_c   1.000
_cell.angle_alpha   90.00
_cell.angle_beta   90.00
_cell.angle_gamma   90.00
#
_symmetry.space_group_name_H-M   'P 1'
#
loop_
_entity.id
_entity.type
_entity.pdbx_description
1 polymer ?
#
loop_
_entity_poly.entity_id
_entity_poly.type
_entity_poly.pdbx_seq_one_letter_code
_entity_poly.pdbx_strand_id
1 'polypeptide(L)'
;MPRNDPRLRVGLALVTGAGSGLGRALAIELAGRGLPVAGLGRRADALAETARLAGPDFHAFPCDIADFDALRAAFAKADAIAPLTLLINNAALYPHRDFLDETPESFMATMQVNFGGTLAATRLALDRFVPTGFGRILNVATFADLHPLPTAAAYSTSKGAARTLTRALKADLADRFPDIVITDWMPGMLATTMGIPDGLPPEVSAKWGAELALWHDPALTGATFEQDREILPPQGLKSKLKDALLLRRRTPRAL
;
A
#
# COMPACT_ATOMS: atom_id res chain seq x y z
N MET A 1 9.80 6.20 19.11
CA MET A 1 10.75 5.29 18.42
C MET A 1 11.30 6.00 17.18
N PRO A 2 12.52 5.69 16.73
CA PRO A 2 13.05 6.35 15.52
C PRO A 2 12.16 6.04 14.32
N ARG A 3 11.85 7.07 13.51
CA ARG A 3 11.01 6.93 12.30
C ARG A 3 11.57 5.97 11.25
N ASN A 4 12.87 5.71 11.30
CA ASN A 4 13.59 4.83 10.37
C ASN A 4 14.18 3.63 11.13
N ASP A 5 13.51 2.49 11.07
CA ASP A 5 14.05 1.25 11.62
C ASP A 5 15.17 0.74 10.69
N PRO A 6 16.39 0.51 11.20
CA PRO A 6 17.50 0.03 10.37
C PRO A 6 17.22 -1.33 9.73
N ARG A 7 16.35 -2.17 10.31
CA ARG A 7 15.93 -3.47 9.73
C ARG A 7 15.22 -3.31 8.39
N LEU A 8 14.47 -2.21 8.19
CA LEU A 8 13.84 -1.91 6.89
C LEU A 8 14.87 -1.55 5.82
N ARG A 9 16.00 -0.94 6.21
CA ARG A 9 17.01 -0.46 5.26
C ARG A 9 17.92 -1.56 4.70
N VAL A 10 18.08 -2.66 5.43
CA VAL A 10 18.92 -3.80 5.00
C VAL A 10 18.11 -4.87 4.27
N GLY A 11 16.79 -4.71 4.19
CA GLY A 11 15.89 -5.62 3.50
C GLY A 11 15.38 -5.08 2.18
N LEU A 12 14.59 -5.92 1.49
CA LEU A 12 13.97 -5.61 0.20
C LEU A 12 12.62 -4.93 0.41
N ALA A 13 12.36 -3.87 -0.37
CA ALA A 13 11.04 -3.31 -0.56
C ALA A 13 10.39 -3.89 -1.82
N LEU A 14 9.17 -4.41 -1.72
CA LEU A 14 8.39 -4.87 -2.86
C LEU A 14 7.24 -3.90 -3.13
N VAL A 15 7.18 -3.37 -4.36
CA VAL A 15 6.16 -2.42 -4.79
C VAL A 15 5.33 -3.01 -5.92
N THR A 16 4.01 -3.20 -5.71
CA THR A 16 3.11 -3.65 -6.77
C THR A 16 2.65 -2.46 -7.63
N GLY A 17 2.53 -2.66 -8.95
CA GLY A 17 2.18 -1.59 -9.88
C GLY A 17 3.29 -0.56 -10.10
N ALA A 18 4.57 -0.98 -10.01
CA ALA A 18 5.75 -0.11 -10.10
C ALA A 18 6.06 0.43 -11.50
N GLY A 19 5.32 0.04 -12.54
CA GLY A 19 5.62 0.42 -13.93
C GLY A 19 5.16 1.84 -14.32
N SER A 20 4.33 2.53 -13.53
CA SER A 20 3.82 3.87 -13.85
C SER A 20 3.27 4.61 -12.64
N GLY A 21 2.99 5.90 -12.81
CA GLY A 21 2.30 6.73 -11.82
C GLY A 21 2.92 6.67 -10.44
N LEU A 22 2.07 6.54 -9.41
CA LEU A 22 2.50 6.51 -8.02
C LEU A 22 3.45 5.36 -7.70
N GLY A 23 3.19 4.14 -8.24
CA GLY A 23 4.05 2.99 -7.98
C GLY A 23 5.47 3.17 -8.51
N ARG A 24 5.63 3.79 -9.68
CA ARG A 24 6.94 4.18 -10.22
C ARG A 24 7.61 5.21 -9.31
N ALA A 25 6.89 6.26 -8.93
CA ALA A 25 7.44 7.31 -8.09
C ALA A 25 7.87 6.79 -6.71
N LEU A 26 7.09 5.90 -6.09
CA LEU A 26 7.46 5.23 -4.84
C LEU A 26 8.71 4.36 -4.99
N ALA A 27 8.80 3.59 -6.09
CA ALA A 27 9.97 2.75 -6.35
C ALA A 27 11.25 3.57 -6.52
N ILE A 28 11.17 4.67 -7.28
CA ILE A 28 12.30 5.62 -7.48
C ILE A 28 12.69 6.25 -6.13
N GLU A 29 11.73 6.71 -5.36
CA GLU A 29 11.98 7.37 -4.07
C GLU A 29 12.64 6.41 -3.06
N LEU A 30 12.18 5.14 -2.99
CA LEU A 30 12.77 4.13 -2.11
C LEU A 30 14.18 3.73 -2.55
N ALA A 31 14.40 3.50 -3.85
CA ALA A 31 15.73 3.21 -4.39
C ALA A 31 16.69 4.39 -4.15
N GLY A 32 16.24 5.64 -4.36
CA GLY A 32 17.01 6.85 -4.05
C GLY A 32 17.36 7.01 -2.57
N ARG A 33 16.65 6.32 -1.66
CA ARG A 33 16.97 6.24 -0.23
C ARG A 33 17.90 5.06 0.11
N GLY A 34 18.37 4.31 -0.89
CA GLY A 34 19.32 3.19 -0.75
C GLY A 34 18.67 1.87 -0.38
N LEU A 35 17.36 1.67 -0.65
CA LEU A 35 16.74 0.36 -0.47
C LEU A 35 16.77 -0.42 -1.79
N PRO A 36 17.08 -1.73 -1.79
CA PRO A 36 16.78 -2.57 -2.93
C PRO A 36 15.25 -2.69 -3.08
N VAL A 37 14.76 -2.50 -4.32
CA VAL A 37 13.34 -2.46 -4.65
C VAL A 37 12.99 -3.51 -5.69
N ALA A 38 12.09 -4.44 -5.36
CA ALA A 38 11.44 -5.33 -6.32
C ALA A 38 10.16 -4.66 -6.85
N GLY A 39 10.16 -4.28 -8.11
CA GLY A 39 9.01 -3.66 -8.76
C GLY A 39 8.19 -4.66 -9.58
N LEU A 40 6.92 -4.85 -9.22
CA LEU A 40 5.99 -5.70 -9.94
C LEU A 40 5.07 -4.89 -10.84
N GLY A 41 4.77 -5.41 -12.04
CA GLY A 41 3.83 -4.82 -12.98
C GLY A 41 3.69 -5.67 -14.23
N ARG A 42 2.59 -5.52 -14.97
CA ARG A 42 2.30 -6.36 -16.16
C ARG A 42 3.18 -6.04 -17.36
N ARG A 43 3.56 -4.76 -17.54
CA ARG A 43 4.27 -4.29 -18.71
C ARG A 43 5.77 -4.24 -18.44
N ALA A 44 6.51 -5.10 -19.17
CA ALA A 44 7.98 -5.17 -19.01
C ALA A 44 8.68 -3.88 -19.46
N ASP A 45 8.21 -3.24 -20.53
CA ASP A 45 8.73 -1.95 -21.02
C ASP A 45 8.58 -0.83 -19.99
N ALA A 46 7.42 -0.76 -19.34
CA ALA A 46 7.16 0.23 -18.30
C ALA A 46 8.01 0.02 -17.04
N LEU A 47 8.28 -1.24 -16.68
CA LEU A 47 9.20 -1.58 -15.59
C LEU A 47 10.66 -1.30 -15.96
N ALA A 48 11.05 -1.55 -17.22
CA ALA A 48 12.39 -1.20 -17.71
C ALA A 48 12.65 0.31 -17.64
N GLU A 49 11.64 1.12 -17.98
CA GLU A 49 11.74 2.58 -17.81
C GLU A 49 11.85 2.98 -16.34
N THR A 50 11.12 2.32 -15.44
CA THR A 50 11.27 2.54 -13.99
C THR A 50 12.67 2.17 -13.52
N ALA A 51 13.24 1.05 -14.01
CA ALA A 51 14.60 0.63 -13.69
C ALA A 51 15.65 1.66 -14.15
N ARG A 52 15.48 2.21 -15.35
CA ARG A 52 16.36 3.27 -15.86
C ARG A 52 16.35 4.52 -14.97
N LEU A 53 15.19 4.88 -14.41
CA LEU A 53 15.03 6.07 -13.58
C LEU A 53 15.44 5.84 -12.12
N ALA A 54 15.19 4.65 -11.57
CA ALA A 54 15.48 4.31 -10.19
C ALA A 54 16.95 3.87 -9.96
N GLY A 55 17.64 3.43 -11.02
CA GLY A 55 19.03 2.98 -10.92
C GLY A 55 19.18 1.50 -10.53
N PRO A 56 20.39 1.08 -10.12
CA PRO A 56 20.78 -0.31 -9.98
C PRO A 56 20.05 -1.06 -8.84
N ASP A 57 19.51 -0.34 -7.87
CA ASP A 57 18.81 -0.94 -6.74
C ASP A 57 17.36 -1.33 -7.07
N PHE A 58 16.88 -1.08 -8.31
CA PHE A 58 15.56 -1.49 -8.75
C PHE A 58 15.62 -2.76 -9.61
N HIS A 59 14.83 -3.75 -9.22
CA HIS A 59 14.72 -5.05 -9.87
C HIS A 59 13.31 -5.23 -10.45
N ALA A 60 13.21 -5.36 -11.77
CA ALA A 60 11.95 -5.47 -12.50
C ALA A 60 11.45 -6.93 -12.56
N PHE A 61 10.21 -7.16 -12.11
CA PHE A 61 9.55 -8.46 -12.18
C PHE A 61 8.22 -8.32 -12.93
N PRO A 62 8.16 -8.58 -14.25
CA PRO A 62 6.91 -8.63 -14.98
C PRO A 62 5.97 -9.67 -14.37
N CYS A 63 4.81 -9.22 -13.86
CA CYS A 63 3.85 -10.05 -13.15
C CYS A 63 2.46 -9.40 -13.17
N ASP A 64 1.43 -10.17 -13.48
CA ASP A 64 0.06 -9.79 -13.16
C ASP A 64 -0.27 -10.23 -11.73
N ILE A 65 -0.61 -9.29 -10.87
CA ILE A 65 -0.93 -9.61 -9.47
C ILE A 65 -2.24 -10.38 -9.31
N ALA A 66 -3.08 -10.43 -10.34
CA ALA A 66 -4.29 -11.26 -10.39
C ALA A 66 -4.00 -12.73 -10.67
N ASP A 67 -2.82 -13.04 -11.20
CA ASP A 67 -2.29 -14.40 -11.35
C ASP A 67 -1.47 -14.75 -10.09
N PHE A 68 -2.06 -15.56 -9.23
CA PHE A 68 -1.44 -15.90 -7.95
C PHE A 68 -0.19 -16.78 -8.07
N ASP A 69 -0.07 -17.58 -9.13
CA ASP A 69 1.12 -18.40 -9.37
C ASP A 69 2.27 -17.55 -9.90
N ALA A 70 1.99 -16.63 -10.84
CA ALA A 70 2.96 -15.64 -11.27
C ALA A 70 3.43 -14.74 -10.12
N LEU A 71 2.51 -14.32 -9.25
CA LEU A 71 2.84 -13.50 -8.07
C LEU A 71 3.73 -14.29 -7.09
N ARG A 72 3.42 -15.56 -6.81
CA ARG A 72 4.23 -16.44 -5.97
C ARG A 72 5.65 -16.60 -6.53
N ALA A 73 5.76 -16.82 -7.85
CA ALA A 73 7.04 -16.91 -8.53
C ALA A 73 7.86 -15.61 -8.46
N ALA A 74 7.19 -14.45 -8.58
CA ALA A 74 7.84 -13.14 -8.45
C ALA A 74 8.39 -12.92 -7.04
N PHE A 75 7.62 -13.26 -5.99
CA PHE A 75 8.11 -13.20 -4.60
C PHE A 75 9.31 -14.13 -4.37
N ALA A 76 9.28 -15.35 -4.89
CA ALA A 76 10.40 -16.29 -4.76
C ALA A 76 11.68 -15.77 -5.45
N LYS A 77 11.55 -15.09 -6.60
CA LYS A 77 12.69 -14.43 -7.25
C LYS A 77 13.20 -13.23 -6.45
N ALA A 78 12.29 -12.47 -5.84
CA ALA A 78 12.63 -11.32 -5.00
C ALA A 78 13.41 -11.74 -3.75
N ASP A 79 13.10 -12.89 -3.14
CA ASP A 79 13.83 -13.45 -1.99
C ASP A 79 15.33 -13.72 -2.28
N ALA A 80 15.71 -13.90 -3.55
CA ALA A 80 17.11 -14.11 -3.93
C ALA A 80 17.95 -12.81 -3.92
N ILE A 81 17.31 -11.62 -3.82
CA ILE A 81 17.99 -10.32 -3.76
C ILE A 81 18.35 -9.98 -2.32
N ALA A 82 17.34 -9.92 -1.46
CA ALA A 82 17.46 -9.67 -0.03
C ALA A 82 16.18 -10.13 0.69
N PRO A 83 16.21 -10.33 2.02
CA PRO A 83 15.00 -10.62 2.80
C PRO A 83 13.94 -9.53 2.62
N LEU A 84 12.71 -9.93 2.31
CA LEU A 84 11.60 -8.99 2.23
C LEU A 84 11.32 -8.39 3.62
N THR A 85 11.29 -7.06 3.72
CA THR A 85 10.97 -6.33 4.95
C THR A 85 9.86 -5.32 4.77
N LEU A 86 9.60 -4.88 3.52
CA LEU A 86 8.57 -3.89 3.19
C LEU A 86 7.75 -4.35 1.98
N LEU A 87 6.42 -4.34 2.12
CA LEU A 87 5.48 -4.50 1.01
C LEU A 87 4.67 -3.21 0.84
N ILE A 88 4.61 -2.69 -0.40
CA ILE A 88 3.68 -1.63 -0.77
C ILE A 88 2.66 -2.18 -1.78
N ASN A 89 1.41 -2.35 -1.33
CA ASN A 89 0.27 -2.71 -2.16
C ASN A 89 -0.27 -1.45 -2.85
N ASN A 90 0.20 -1.19 -4.07
CA ASN A 90 -0.19 -0.01 -4.84
C ASN A 90 -0.97 -0.36 -6.11
N ALA A 91 -0.71 -1.52 -6.75
CA ALA A 91 -1.37 -1.88 -8.00
C ALA A 91 -2.89 -1.86 -7.90
N ALA A 92 -3.54 -1.21 -8.86
CA ALA A 92 -5.00 -1.13 -8.93
C ALA A 92 -5.47 -0.87 -10.37
N LEU A 93 -6.74 -1.15 -10.62
CA LEU A 93 -7.53 -0.74 -11.78
C LEU A 93 -8.65 0.19 -11.35
N TYR A 94 -8.94 1.21 -12.16
CA TYR A 94 -10.11 2.08 -12.01
C TYR A 94 -10.76 2.26 -13.40
N PRO A 95 -11.69 1.38 -13.77
CA PRO A 95 -12.21 1.32 -15.15
C PRO A 95 -13.19 2.45 -15.51
N HIS A 96 -13.64 3.31 -14.59
CA HIS A 96 -14.62 4.38 -14.82
C HIS A 96 -15.84 3.89 -15.60
N ARG A 97 -16.60 2.94 -15.05
CA ARG A 97 -17.76 2.34 -15.70
C ARG A 97 -19.03 2.60 -14.90
N ASP A 98 -20.11 3.04 -15.59
CA ASP A 98 -21.42 3.14 -14.97
C ASP A 98 -21.88 1.74 -14.51
N PHE A 99 -22.57 1.68 -13.37
CA PHE A 99 -22.99 0.39 -12.80
C PHE A 99 -23.99 -0.36 -13.70
N LEU A 100 -24.77 0.34 -14.49
CA LEU A 100 -25.70 -0.28 -15.45
C LEU A 100 -24.98 -0.90 -16.67
N ASP A 101 -23.75 -0.43 -16.94
CA ASP A 101 -22.87 -0.99 -17.99
C ASP A 101 -21.87 -2.01 -17.41
N GLU A 102 -21.84 -2.19 -16.08
CA GLU A 102 -20.97 -3.16 -15.41
C GLU A 102 -21.62 -4.57 -15.49
N THR A 103 -20.82 -5.58 -15.81
CA THR A 103 -21.25 -6.98 -15.65
C THR A 103 -20.64 -7.59 -14.38
N PRO A 104 -21.23 -8.67 -13.83
CA PRO A 104 -20.62 -9.39 -12.73
C PRO A 104 -19.16 -9.78 -13.01
N GLU A 105 -18.86 -10.20 -14.24
CA GLU A 105 -17.51 -10.63 -14.64
C GLU A 105 -16.52 -9.45 -14.65
N SER A 106 -16.91 -8.29 -15.23
CA SER A 106 -16.06 -7.10 -15.25
C SER A 106 -15.85 -6.50 -13.86
N PHE A 107 -16.90 -6.53 -13.03
CA PHE A 107 -16.81 -6.14 -11.62
C PHE A 107 -15.83 -7.04 -10.88
N MET A 108 -15.99 -8.36 -10.99
CA MET A 108 -15.12 -9.33 -10.33
C MET A 108 -13.69 -9.31 -10.86
N ALA A 109 -13.47 -8.98 -12.15
CA ALA A 109 -12.13 -8.77 -12.68
C ALA A 109 -11.42 -7.59 -11.96
N THR A 110 -12.14 -6.49 -11.69
CA THR A 110 -11.61 -5.36 -10.91
C THR A 110 -11.33 -5.78 -9.47
N MET A 111 -12.24 -6.54 -8.83
CA MET A 111 -12.03 -7.11 -7.49
C MET A 111 -10.81 -8.03 -7.44
N GLN A 112 -10.62 -8.88 -8.44
CA GLN A 112 -9.50 -9.83 -8.51
C GLN A 112 -8.14 -9.10 -8.52
N VAL A 113 -8.02 -8.02 -9.28
CA VAL A 113 -6.79 -7.21 -9.29
C VAL A 113 -6.63 -6.43 -7.99
N ASN A 114 -7.62 -5.61 -7.63
CA ASN A 114 -7.48 -4.62 -6.56
C ASN A 114 -7.48 -5.23 -5.15
N PHE A 115 -8.35 -6.21 -4.92
CA PHE A 115 -8.47 -6.89 -3.64
C PHE A 115 -7.74 -8.24 -3.65
N GLY A 116 -7.98 -9.11 -4.64
CA GLY A 116 -7.35 -10.42 -4.73
C GLY A 116 -5.83 -10.35 -4.78
N GLY A 117 -5.28 -9.46 -5.63
CA GLY A 117 -3.85 -9.21 -5.72
C GLY A 117 -3.26 -8.65 -4.41
N THR A 118 -3.95 -7.69 -3.77
CA THR A 118 -3.55 -7.15 -2.46
C THR A 118 -3.57 -8.23 -1.38
N LEU A 119 -4.61 -9.06 -1.32
CA LEU A 119 -4.72 -10.18 -0.39
C LEU A 119 -3.57 -11.18 -0.58
N ALA A 120 -3.33 -11.60 -1.82
CA ALA A 120 -2.30 -12.58 -2.14
C ALA A 120 -0.89 -12.05 -1.83
N ALA A 121 -0.56 -10.81 -2.24
CA ALA A 121 0.73 -10.18 -1.92
C ALA A 121 0.92 -10.03 -0.41
N THR A 122 -0.12 -9.60 0.31
CA THR A 122 -0.09 -9.51 1.78
C THR A 122 0.16 -10.87 2.43
N ARG A 123 -0.53 -11.93 1.95
CA ARG A 123 -0.33 -13.28 2.49
C ARG A 123 1.09 -13.79 2.25
N LEU A 124 1.63 -13.59 1.05
CA LEU A 124 3.01 -13.95 0.70
C LEU A 124 4.06 -13.17 1.51
N ALA A 125 3.79 -11.89 1.81
CA ALA A 125 4.66 -11.11 2.69
C ALA A 125 4.61 -11.62 4.14
N LEU A 126 3.42 -11.93 4.66
CA LEU A 126 3.25 -12.49 6.00
C LEU A 126 3.95 -13.85 6.18
N ASP A 127 4.04 -14.68 5.12
CA ASP A 127 4.81 -15.93 5.16
C ASP A 127 6.31 -15.70 5.46
N ARG A 128 6.82 -14.50 5.13
CA ARG A 128 8.20 -14.05 5.36
C ARG A 128 8.35 -13.29 6.68
N PHE A 129 7.34 -12.54 7.06
CA PHE A 129 7.39 -11.68 8.26
C PHE A 129 7.12 -12.46 9.55
N VAL A 130 6.20 -13.43 9.53
CA VAL A 130 5.82 -14.21 10.72
C VAL A 130 7.01 -14.96 11.33
N PRO A 131 7.87 -15.66 10.54
CA PRO A 131 9.04 -16.36 11.11
C PRO A 131 10.05 -15.44 11.79
N THR A 132 10.17 -14.19 11.34
CA THR A 132 11.10 -13.18 11.91
C THR A 132 10.44 -12.30 12.97
N GLY A 133 9.10 -12.32 13.04
CA GLY A 133 8.31 -11.41 13.87
C GLY A 133 8.38 -9.95 13.42
N PHE A 134 8.89 -9.65 12.21
CA PHE A 134 9.14 -8.29 11.73
C PHE A 134 8.70 -8.11 10.28
N GLY A 135 8.08 -6.96 9.98
CA GLY A 135 7.72 -6.59 8.62
C GLY A 135 6.86 -5.34 8.54
N ARG A 136 6.81 -4.73 7.37
CA ARG A 136 6.06 -3.50 7.11
C ARG A 136 5.17 -3.68 5.87
N ILE A 137 3.88 -3.38 6.00
CA ILE A 137 2.93 -3.35 4.89
C ILE A 137 2.31 -1.97 4.82
N LEU A 138 2.40 -1.32 3.66
CA LEU A 138 1.70 -0.10 3.33
C LEU A 138 0.69 -0.38 2.22
N ASN A 139 -0.60 -0.21 2.50
CA ASN A 139 -1.66 -0.36 1.52
C ASN A 139 -2.06 1.01 0.96
N VAL A 140 -1.97 1.19 -0.34
CA VAL A 140 -2.48 2.40 -1.01
C VAL A 140 -4.00 2.33 -1.05
N ALA A 141 -4.61 3.14 -0.20
CA ALA A 141 -6.05 3.29 -0.03
C ALA A 141 -6.59 4.51 -0.81
N THR A 142 -7.86 4.81 -0.63
CA THR A 142 -8.54 5.94 -1.26
C THR A 142 -9.66 6.46 -0.34
N PHE A 143 -10.13 7.66 -0.57
CA PHE A 143 -11.37 8.15 0.04
C PHE A 143 -12.62 7.60 -0.65
N ALA A 144 -12.48 7.09 -1.89
CA ALA A 144 -13.60 6.60 -2.70
C ALA A 144 -14.32 5.38 -2.10
N ASP A 145 -13.73 4.68 -1.13
CA ASP A 145 -14.40 3.62 -0.37
C ASP A 145 -15.32 4.17 0.74
N LEU A 146 -15.07 5.40 1.19
CA LEU A 146 -15.92 6.12 2.16
C LEU A 146 -16.98 6.96 1.47
N HIS A 147 -16.63 7.59 0.37
CA HIS A 147 -17.46 8.47 -0.45
C HIS A 147 -17.32 8.09 -1.93
N PRO A 148 -18.02 7.01 -2.38
CA PRO A 148 -17.94 6.55 -3.76
C PRO A 148 -18.32 7.65 -4.76
N LEU A 149 -17.52 7.77 -5.81
CA LEU A 149 -17.81 8.67 -6.93
C LEU A 149 -18.69 7.94 -7.98
N PRO A 150 -19.41 8.66 -8.84
CA PRO A 150 -20.06 8.06 -9.99
C PRO A 150 -19.05 7.22 -10.81
N THR A 151 -19.50 6.15 -11.41
CA THR A 151 -18.68 5.23 -12.23
C THR A 151 -17.55 4.52 -11.48
N ALA A 152 -17.58 4.49 -10.14
CA ALA A 152 -16.53 3.94 -9.29
C ALA A 152 -16.94 2.67 -8.52
N ALA A 153 -18.07 2.04 -8.82
CA ALA A 153 -18.64 0.99 -7.98
C ALA A 153 -17.65 -0.16 -7.70
N ALA A 154 -17.08 -0.79 -8.73
CA ALA A 154 -16.13 -1.89 -8.57
C ALA A 154 -14.84 -1.44 -7.87
N TYR A 155 -14.32 -0.25 -8.22
CA TYR A 155 -13.13 0.32 -7.59
C TYR A 155 -13.35 0.58 -6.10
N SER A 156 -14.41 1.32 -5.76
CA SER A 156 -14.74 1.69 -4.37
C SER A 156 -14.97 0.46 -3.49
N THR A 157 -15.72 -0.53 -4.00
CA THR A 157 -15.95 -1.79 -3.31
C THR A 157 -14.64 -2.55 -3.06
N SER A 158 -13.77 -2.64 -4.08
CA SER A 158 -12.49 -3.34 -3.96
C SER A 158 -11.55 -2.69 -2.93
N LYS A 159 -11.51 -1.35 -2.90
CA LYS A 159 -10.70 -0.59 -1.95
C LYS A 159 -11.28 -0.65 -0.53
N GLY A 160 -12.60 -0.66 -0.39
CA GLY A 160 -13.27 -0.91 0.89
C GLY A 160 -12.99 -2.30 1.46
N ALA A 161 -12.98 -3.33 0.60
CA ALA A 161 -12.58 -4.68 0.98
C ALA A 161 -11.12 -4.74 1.48
N ALA A 162 -10.19 -4.09 0.78
CA ALA A 162 -8.78 -4.02 1.18
C ALA A 162 -8.60 -3.31 2.54
N ARG A 163 -9.33 -2.21 2.79
CA ARG A 163 -9.30 -1.52 4.09
C ARG A 163 -9.91 -2.38 5.21
N THR A 164 -10.95 -3.17 4.90
CA THR A 164 -11.50 -4.13 5.86
C THR A 164 -10.50 -5.23 6.19
N LEU A 165 -9.73 -5.70 5.19
CA LEU A 165 -8.64 -6.66 5.40
C LEU A 165 -7.59 -6.12 6.37
N THR A 166 -7.17 -4.85 6.26
CA THR A 166 -6.22 -4.23 7.22
C THR A 166 -6.75 -4.33 8.65
N ARG A 167 -8.05 -4.04 8.87
CA ARG A 167 -8.67 -4.13 10.21
C ARG A 167 -8.75 -5.57 10.73
N ALA A 168 -9.06 -6.52 9.86
CA ALA A 168 -9.09 -7.95 10.20
C ALA A 168 -7.69 -8.45 10.59
N LEU A 169 -6.67 -8.13 9.78
CA LEU A 169 -5.28 -8.49 10.07
C LEU A 169 -4.77 -7.85 11.37
N LYS A 170 -5.18 -6.62 11.67
CA LYS A 170 -4.89 -6.02 12.98
C LYS A 170 -5.48 -6.84 14.12
N ALA A 171 -6.73 -7.27 14.01
CA ALA A 171 -7.38 -8.08 15.05
C ALA A 171 -6.70 -9.44 15.24
N ASP A 172 -6.24 -10.05 14.13
CA ASP A 172 -5.63 -11.39 14.17
C ASP A 172 -4.16 -11.38 14.61
N LEU A 173 -3.41 -10.31 14.30
CA LEU A 173 -1.95 -10.33 14.36
C LEU A 173 -1.32 -9.37 15.38
N ALA A 174 -1.97 -8.23 15.72
CA ALA A 174 -1.30 -7.16 16.44
C ALA A 174 -0.75 -7.57 17.82
N ASP A 175 -1.47 -8.43 18.55
CA ASP A 175 -1.03 -8.91 19.86
C ASP A 175 0.05 -9.99 19.75
N ARG A 176 0.06 -10.77 18.66
CA ARG A 176 0.97 -11.89 18.44
C ARG A 176 2.29 -11.46 17.78
N PHE A 177 2.20 -10.47 16.90
CA PHE A 177 3.31 -9.98 16.08
C PHE A 177 3.30 -8.45 16.03
N PRO A 178 3.58 -7.76 17.15
CA PRO A 178 3.47 -6.30 17.22
C PRO A 178 4.40 -5.56 16.26
N ASP A 179 5.54 -6.17 15.88
CA ASP A 179 6.49 -5.60 14.92
C ASP A 179 6.16 -5.95 13.45
N ILE A 180 5.00 -6.59 13.16
CA ILE A 180 4.43 -6.64 11.80
C ILE A 180 3.43 -5.50 11.69
N VAL A 181 3.85 -4.39 11.08
CA VAL A 181 3.10 -3.14 11.05
C VAL A 181 2.37 -2.96 9.71
N ILE A 182 1.04 -2.81 9.77
CA ILE A 182 0.17 -2.69 8.59
C ILE A 182 -0.59 -1.36 8.66
N THR A 183 -0.45 -0.51 7.63
CA THR A 183 -1.04 0.83 7.59
C THR A 183 -1.72 1.07 6.24
N ASP A 184 -2.84 1.77 6.23
CA ASP A 184 -3.49 2.27 5.02
C ASP A 184 -3.07 3.71 4.75
N TRP A 185 -2.81 4.05 3.49
CA TRP A 185 -2.40 5.38 3.08
C TRP A 185 -3.17 5.86 1.86
N MET A 186 -3.77 7.04 1.96
CA MET A 186 -4.45 7.75 0.88
C MET A 186 -3.52 8.83 0.33
N PRO A 187 -2.99 8.67 -0.90
CA PRO A 187 -1.98 9.57 -1.46
C PRO A 187 -2.51 10.95 -1.87
N GLY A 188 -3.82 11.17 -1.83
CA GLY A 188 -4.49 12.30 -2.43
C GLY A 188 -4.89 12.05 -3.90
N MET A 189 -5.47 13.06 -4.55
CA MET A 189 -5.76 13.01 -5.98
C MET A 189 -4.48 13.33 -6.77
N LEU A 190 -4.08 12.40 -7.64
CA LEU A 190 -2.80 12.44 -8.33
C LEU A 190 -2.93 12.76 -9.82
N ALA A 191 -1.95 13.47 -10.38
CA ALA A 191 -1.79 13.69 -11.81
C ALA A 191 -1.21 12.45 -12.50
N THR A 192 -2.03 11.42 -12.67
CA THR A 192 -1.65 10.15 -13.31
C THR A 192 -2.73 9.75 -14.33
N THR A 193 -2.45 8.73 -15.14
CA THR A 193 -3.45 8.18 -16.09
C THR A 193 -4.73 7.70 -15.40
N MET A 194 -4.64 7.26 -14.14
CA MET A 194 -5.79 6.83 -13.34
C MET A 194 -6.44 7.99 -12.58
N GLY A 195 -5.72 9.07 -12.37
CA GLY A 195 -6.12 10.20 -11.54
C GLY A 195 -6.73 11.35 -12.34
N ILE A 196 -6.41 12.57 -11.97
CA ILE A 196 -6.95 13.80 -12.58
C ILE A 196 -5.81 14.70 -13.09
N PRO A 197 -6.01 15.46 -14.20
CA PRO A 197 -4.95 16.29 -14.76
C PRO A 197 -4.34 17.31 -13.78
N ASP A 198 -5.19 17.92 -12.96
CA ASP A 198 -4.80 18.95 -11.99
C ASP A 198 -4.47 18.38 -10.60
N GLY A 199 -4.21 17.06 -10.52
CA GLY A 199 -3.84 16.40 -9.27
C GLY A 199 -2.41 16.71 -8.82
N LEU A 200 -2.06 16.23 -7.65
CA LEU A 200 -0.67 16.30 -7.17
C LEU A 200 0.26 15.47 -8.07
N PRO A 201 1.46 15.97 -8.38
CA PRO A 201 2.47 15.14 -9.01
C PRO A 201 2.75 13.88 -8.16
N PRO A 202 2.79 12.67 -8.77
CA PRO A 202 3.02 11.45 -8.02
C PRO A 202 4.35 11.44 -7.27
N GLU A 203 5.36 12.17 -7.74
CA GLU A 203 6.67 12.31 -7.09
C GLU A 203 6.57 13.08 -5.76
N VAL A 204 5.65 14.04 -5.65
CA VAL A 204 5.41 14.77 -4.39
C VAL A 204 4.77 13.83 -3.37
N SER A 205 3.73 13.13 -3.78
CA SER A 205 3.03 12.17 -2.92
C SER A 205 3.93 10.99 -2.52
N ALA A 206 4.78 10.51 -3.43
CA ALA A 206 5.70 9.42 -3.17
C ALA A 206 6.68 9.69 -2.01
N LYS A 207 7.06 10.95 -1.78
CA LYS A 207 7.90 11.32 -0.63
C LYS A 207 7.20 11.02 0.69
N TRP A 208 5.92 11.36 0.81
CA TRP A 208 5.11 11.02 1.99
C TRP A 208 4.90 9.52 2.11
N GLY A 209 4.59 8.85 1.00
CA GLY A 209 4.42 7.40 0.99
C GLY A 209 5.66 6.63 1.41
N ALA A 210 6.84 7.05 0.93
CA ALA A 210 8.11 6.46 1.31
C ALA A 210 8.48 6.76 2.78
N GLU A 211 8.22 7.98 3.26
CA GLU A 211 8.42 8.33 4.67
C GLU A 211 7.54 7.45 5.58
N LEU A 212 6.24 7.32 5.27
CA LEU A 212 5.32 6.48 6.00
C LEU A 212 5.69 5.00 5.91
N ALA A 213 6.13 4.52 4.73
CA ALA A 213 6.56 3.15 4.52
C ALA A 213 7.78 2.77 5.38
N LEU A 214 8.69 3.72 5.61
CA LEU A 214 9.89 3.54 6.42
C LEU A 214 9.67 3.86 7.90
N TRP A 215 8.53 4.43 8.26
CA TRP A 215 8.17 4.64 9.66
C TRP A 215 7.65 3.32 10.26
N HIS A 216 8.44 2.73 11.14
CA HIS A 216 8.12 1.50 11.83
C HIS A 216 7.78 1.78 13.30
N ASP A 217 6.50 1.64 13.64
CA ASP A 217 5.96 1.81 14.99
C ASP A 217 4.73 0.89 15.10
N PRO A 218 4.67 -0.03 16.06
CA PRO A 218 3.49 -0.90 16.30
C PRO A 218 2.16 -0.14 16.38
N ALA A 219 2.18 1.08 16.90
CA ALA A 219 0.99 1.93 17.00
C ALA A 219 0.42 2.38 15.64
N LEU A 220 1.15 2.19 14.53
CA LEU A 220 0.68 2.45 13.18
C LEU A 220 -0.21 1.34 12.63
N THR A 221 -0.25 0.15 13.26
CA THR A 221 -1.06 -0.97 12.76
C THR A 221 -2.55 -0.64 12.82
N GLY A 222 -3.18 -0.62 11.64
CA GLY A 222 -4.57 -0.24 11.43
C GLY A 222 -4.81 1.27 11.43
N ALA A 223 -3.76 2.10 11.45
CA ALA A 223 -3.88 3.53 11.21
C ALA A 223 -4.14 3.81 9.72
N THR A 224 -4.78 4.94 9.44
CA THR A 224 -4.98 5.46 8.09
C THR A 224 -4.36 6.85 8.01
N PHE A 225 -3.57 7.10 6.97
CA PHE A 225 -3.02 8.41 6.67
C PHE A 225 -3.62 8.95 5.37
N GLU A 226 -3.83 10.25 5.30
CA GLU A 226 -4.08 10.99 4.08
C GLU A 226 -2.92 11.95 3.86
N GLN A 227 -2.28 11.85 2.70
CA GLN A 227 -1.08 12.58 2.39
C GLN A 227 -0.03 12.45 3.51
N ASP A 228 0.25 13.54 4.23
CA ASP A 228 1.23 13.60 5.32
C ASP A 228 0.62 13.45 6.73
N ARG A 229 -0.72 13.24 6.86
CA ARG A 229 -1.41 13.26 8.16
C ARG A 229 -2.24 12.03 8.44
N GLU A 230 -2.22 11.61 9.69
CA GLU A 230 -3.10 10.56 10.19
C GLU A 230 -4.55 11.02 10.25
N ILE A 231 -5.46 10.17 9.77
CA ILE A 231 -6.90 10.31 9.98
C ILE A 231 -7.29 9.55 11.22
N LEU A 232 -7.66 10.27 12.26
CA LEU A 232 -8.14 9.64 13.48
C LEU A 232 -9.52 9.01 13.27
N PRO A 233 -9.75 7.78 13.74
CA PRO A 233 -11.07 7.15 13.66
C PRO A 233 -12.11 7.98 14.46
N PRO A 234 -13.38 8.02 13.99
CA PRO A 234 -14.43 8.71 14.70
C PRO A 234 -14.60 8.14 16.10
N GLN A 235 -14.75 9.04 17.08
CA GLN A 235 -14.91 8.67 18.47
C GLN A 235 -16.40 8.45 18.82
N GLY A 236 -16.70 7.30 19.43
CA GLY A 236 -17.97 7.11 20.12
C GLY A 236 -18.09 8.00 21.37
N LEU A 237 -19.33 8.28 21.81
CA LEU A 237 -19.62 9.13 22.98
C LEU A 237 -18.86 8.73 24.25
N LYS A 238 -18.75 7.43 24.53
CA LYS A 238 -18.01 6.90 25.69
C LYS A 238 -16.52 7.25 25.64
N SER A 239 -15.90 7.20 24.45
CA SER A 239 -14.50 7.56 24.25
C SER A 239 -14.27 9.08 24.40
N LYS A 240 -15.19 9.90 23.86
CA LYS A 240 -15.16 11.35 24.01
C LYS A 240 -15.24 11.78 25.49
N LEU A 241 -16.15 11.16 26.25
CA LEU A 241 -16.30 11.41 27.70
C LEU A 241 -15.05 10.99 28.47
N LYS A 242 -14.48 9.83 28.15
CA LYS A 242 -13.26 9.35 28.80
C LYS A 242 -12.07 10.26 28.51
N ASP A 243 -11.89 10.69 27.25
CA ASP A 243 -10.80 11.58 26.85
C ASP A 243 -10.98 12.98 27.49
N ALA A 244 -12.22 13.49 27.62
CA ALA A 244 -12.53 14.74 28.30
C ALA A 244 -12.22 14.67 29.82
N LEU A 245 -12.63 13.59 30.49
CA LEU A 245 -12.34 13.36 31.91
C LEU A 245 -10.84 13.24 32.21
N LEU A 246 -10.08 12.63 31.27
CA LEU A 246 -8.65 12.43 31.41
C LEU A 246 -7.80 13.57 30.81
N LEU A 247 -8.43 14.66 30.33
CA LEU A 247 -7.79 15.79 29.64
C LEU A 247 -6.89 15.32 28.46
N ARG A 248 -7.21 14.17 27.84
CA ARG A 248 -6.45 13.61 26.74
C ARG A 248 -6.86 14.27 25.43
N ARG A 249 -5.94 14.98 24.78
CA ARG A 249 -6.07 15.43 23.40
C ARG A 249 -5.43 14.39 22.47
N ARG A 250 -6.21 13.86 21.53
CA ARG A 250 -5.65 13.04 20.45
C ARG A 250 -5.15 13.99 19.36
N THR A 251 -3.86 13.97 19.12
CA THR A 251 -3.24 14.73 18.02
C THR A 251 -2.93 13.76 16.89
N PRO A 252 -3.41 14.04 15.65
CA PRO A 252 -3.00 13.25 14.50
C PRO A 252 -1.49 13.27 14.34
N ARG A 253 -0.92 12.11 14.02
CA ARG A 253 0.51 12.03 13.68
C ARG A 253 0.72 12.67 12.31
N ALA A 254 1.88 13.31 12.09
CA ALA A 254 2.31 13.88 10.82
C ALA A 254 3.67 13.33 10.42
N LEU A 255 3.92 13.27 9.08
CA LEU A 255 5.19 12.84 8.48
C LEU A 255 6.24 13.94 8.53
#